data_c1b249a639912017bf18a36fff4395d2
#
_entry.id   c1b249a639912017bf18a36fff4395d2
#
_cell.length_a   1.000
_cell.length_b   1.000
_cell.length_c   1.000
_cell.angle_alpha   90.00
_cell.angle_beta   90.00
_cell.angle_gamma   90.00
#
_symmetry.space_group_name_H-M   'P 1'
#
loop_
_entity.id
_entity.type
_entity.pdbx_description
1 polymer ?
#
loop_
_entity_poly.entity_id
_entity_poly.type
_entity_poly.pdbx_seq_one_letter_code
_entity_poly.pdbx_strand_id
1 'polypeptide(L)'
;IFNVLSKKVRLEKRKKYLHVALNSTLEEAGEIISQLPASDRILIEAGTPLIKIYGTEAISRIKALAPAGTYIVADNKCTDLAAREVEMMANAGANASTCLGVAPIETIDSFIEECQKFNIDSMVDMMNVESALEVLKKLKKLPNVVMLHRGVDETEFSTEKQIPFYQIKQIKGNYDVLVAVAGGDTIREAQRAVFNDADIVVVWKNFYQS
;
A
#
# COMPACT_ATOMS: atom_id res chain seq x y z
N ILE A 1 -4.62 23.09 27.24
CA ILE A 1 -5.18 22.64 25.95
C ILE A 1 -4.67 21.23 25.76
N PHE A 2 -5.49 20.25 26.11
CA PHE A 2 -5.17 18.83 25.93
C PHE A 2 -5.20 18.54 24.45
N ASN A 3 -4.04 18.29 23.84
CA ASN A 3 -3.91 17.74 22.50
C ASN A 3 -4.32 16.27 22.60
N VAL A 4 -5.58 15.97 22.36
CA VAL A 4 -6.05 14.59 22.17
C VAL A 4 -5.43 14.15 20.86
N LEU A 5 -4.25 13.56 20.95
CA LEU A 5 -3.66 12.80 19.84
C LEU A 5 -4.68 11.73 19.46
N SER A 6 -5.47 12.00 18.43
CA SER A 6 -6.36 10.99 17.86
C SER A 6 -5.49 9.81 17.48
N LYS A 7 -5.75 8.66 18.13
CA LYS A 7 -4.99 7.43 17.88
C LYS A 7 -5.12 7.12 16.39
N LYS A 8 -4.02 7.26 15.64
CA LYS A 8 -4.04 6.94 14.20
C LYS A 8 -4.53 5.50 14.03
N VAL A 9 -5.42 5.31 13.08
CA VAL A 9 -5.92 3.98 12.69
C VAL A 9 -4.74 3.17 12.18
N ARG A 10 -4.58 1.95 12.67
CA ARG A 10 -3.51 1.01 12.31
C ARG A 10 -4.11 -0.26 11.73
N LEU A 11 -3.35 -0.93 10.87
CA LEU A 11 -3.72 -2.24 10.36
C LEU A 11 -3.64 -3.29 11.48
N GLU A 12 -4.66 -4.11 11.57
CA GLU A 12 -4.74 -5.19 12.55
C GLU A 12 -4.36 -6.52 11.91
N LYS A 13 -3.44 -7.24 12.53
CA LYS A 13 -3.15 -8.63 12.19
C LYS A 13 -4.44 -9.45 12.38
N ARG A 14 -4.70 -10.42 11.50
CA ARG A 14 -5.91 -11.26 11.45
C ARG A 14 -7.13 -10.64 10.80
N LYS A 15 -7.12 -9.36 10.43
CA LYS A 15 -8.13 -8.79 9.52
C LYS A 15 -7.68 -8.93 8.07
N LYS A 16 -8.65 -9.11 7.18
CA LYS A 16 -8.44 -9.03 5.73
C LYS A 16 -8.96 -7.69 5.24
N TYR A 17 -8.24 -7.07 4.32
CA TYR A 17 -8.53 -5.72 3.83
C TYR A 17 -8.66 -5.70 2.31
N LEU A 18 -9.58 -4.88 1.83
CA LEU A 18 -9.66 -4.45 0.45
C LEU A 18 -8.95 -3.09 0.33
N HIS A 19 -8.01 -2.97 -0.56
CA HIS A 19 -7.22 -1.77 -0.79
C HIS A 19 -7.59 -1.19 -2.17
N VAL A 20 -8.27 -0.07 -2.19
CA VAL A 20 -8.78 0.58 -3.41
C VAL A 20 -7.79 1.64 -3.86
N ALA A 21 -7.14 1.40 -5.01
CA ALA A 21 -6.15 2.31 -5.58
C ALA A 21 -6.82 3.34 -6.50
N LEU A 22 -6.55 4.63 -6.28
CA LEU A 22 -7.08 5.76 -7.05
C LEU A 22 -5.94 6.43 -7.83
N ASN A 23 -6.00 6.35 -9.17
CA ASN A 23 -4.85 6.67 -10.03
C ASN A 23 -5.14 7.77 -11.08
N SER A 24 -6.38 8.22 -11.24
CA SER A 24 -6.80 9.12 -12.32
C SER A 24 -6.83 10.59 -11.89
N THR A 25 -8.02 11.07 -11.51
CA THR A 25 -8.25 12.46 -11.10
C THR A 25 -8.89 12.50 -9.71
N LEU A 26 -8.87 13.68 -9.09
CA LEU A 26 -9.54 13.88 -7.79
C LEU A 26 -11.07 13.82 -7.92
N GLU A 27 -11.62 14.18 -9.07
CA GLU A 27 -13.04 14.06 -9.37
C GLU A 27 -13.45 12.59 -9.40
N GLU A 28 -12.76 11.75 -10.18
CA GLU A 28 -13.00 10.31 -10.24
C GLU A 28 -12.81 9.66 -8.86
N ALA A 29 -11.78 10.08 -8.13
CA ALA A 29 -11.56 9.63 -6.77
C ALA A 29 -12.76 9.91 -5.85
N GLY A 30 -13.34 11.11 -5.94
CA GLY A 30 -14.56 11.48 -5.21
C GLY A 30 -15.77 10.61 -5.58
N GLU A 31 -15.97 10.37 -6.87
CA GLU A 31 -17.05 9.51 -7.37
C GLU A 31 -16.93 8.08 -6.83
N ILE A 32 -15.73 7.48 -6.92
CA ILE A 32 -15.47 6.13 -6.41
C ILE A 32 -15.67 6.07 -4.90
N ILE A 33 -15.09 6.99 -4.15
CA ILE A 33 -15.21 7.04 -2.69
C ILE A 33 -16.67 7.13 -2.26
N SER A 34 -17.49 7.92 -2.96
CA SER A 34 -18.91 8.09 -2.64
C SER A 34 -19.72 6.80 -2.77
N GLN A 35 -19.25 5.83 -3.56
CA GLN A 35 -19.90 4.54 -3.80
C GLN A 35 -19.38 3.43 -2.86
N LEU A 36 -18.27 3.66 -2.16
CA LEU A 36 -17.71 2.67 -1.25
C LEU A 36 -18.53 2.57 0.05
N PRO A 37 -18.82 1.36 0.53
CA PRO A 37 -19.47 1.20 1.82
C PRO A 37 -18.53 1.65 2.94
N ALA A 38 -19.10 2.25 4.00
CA ALA A 38 -18.33 2.55 5.20
C ALA A 38 -17.86 1.25 5.86
N SER A 39 -16.55 1.05 5.93
CA SER A 39 -15.94 -0.16 6.50
C SER A 39 -14.52 0.11 6.97
N ASP A 40 -14.16 -0.43 8.13
CA ASP A 40 -12.80 -0.43 8.66
C ASP A 40 -11.87 -1.43 7.96
N ARG A 41 -12.41 -2.16 6.96
CA ARG A 41 -11.67 -3.10 6.12
C ARG A 41 -11.36 -2.56 4.72
N ILE A 42 -11.76 -1.34 4.42
CA ILE A 42 -11.45 -0.67 3.15
C ILE A 42 -10.34 0.34 3.39
N LEU A 43 -9.23 0.15 2.68
CA LEU A 43 -8.12 1.09 2.61
C LEU A 43 -8.28 1.88 1.31
N ILE A 44 -8.02 3.18 1.35
CA ILE A 44 -8.08 4.03 0.15
C ILE A 44 -6.68 4.57 -0.12
N GLU A 45 -6.24 4.43 -1.37
CA GLU A 45 -4.91 4.83 -1.79
C GLU A 45 -4.93 6.05 -2.70
N ALA A 46 -4.11 7.04 -2.34
CA ALA A 46 -3.62 8.01 -3.30
C ALA A 46 -2.51 7.34 -4.11
N GLY A 47 -2.83 6.89 -5.31
CA GLY A 47 -1.90 6.17 -6.16
C GLY A 47 -0.77 7.05 -6.72
N THR A 48 0.31 6.42 -7.17
CA THR A 48 1.50 7.13 -7.68
C THR A 48 1.18 8.17 -8.76
N PRO A 49 0.34 7.90 -9.79
CA PRO A 49 0.00 8.91 -10.78
C PRO A 49 -0.72 10.11 -10.17
N LEU A 50 -1.63 9.87 -9.24
CA LEU A 50 -2.39 10.93 -8.58
C LEU A 50 -1.47 11.84 -7.74
N ILE A 51 -0.54 11.25 -6.99
CA ILE A 51 0.47 12.00 -6.22
C ILE A 51 1.39 12.79 -7.15
N LYS A 52 1.78 12.24 -8.31
CA LYS A 52 2.60 12.95 -9.29
C LYS A 52 1.90 14.15 -9.92
N ILE A 53 0.58 14.11 -10.08
CA ILE A 53 -0.21 15.22 -10.64
C ILE A 53 -0.47 16.30 -9.59
N TYR A 54 -0.90 15.90 -8.38
CA TYR A 54 -1.42 16.82 -7.36
C TYR A 54 -0.49 17.01 -6.15
N GLY A 55 0.66 16.31 -6.12
CA GLY A 55 1.56 16.32 -4.97
C GLY A 55 0.89 15.74 -3.71
N THR A 56 1.28 16.23 -2.56
CA THR A 56 0.72 15.81 -1.25
C THR A 56 -0.74 16.22 -1.08
N GLU A 57 -1.23 17.17 -1.89
CA GLU A 57 -2.65 17.56 -1.89
C GLU A 57 -3.56 16.37 -2.25
N ALA A 58 -3.11 15.45 -3.10
CA ALA A 58 -3.85 14.22 -3.40
C ALA A 58 -4.28 13.48 -2.13
N ILE A 59 -3.37 13.34 -1.18
CA ILE A 59 -3.60 12.61 0.07
C ILE A 59 -4.61 13.33 0.95
N SER A 60 -4.40 14.62 1.18
CA SER A 60 -5.28 15.43 2.04
C SER A 60 -6.69 15.57 1.44
N ARG A 61 -6.82 15.66 0.12
CA ARG A 61 -8.12 15.69 -0.56
C ARG A 61 -8.86 14.35 -0.48
N ILE A 62 -8.18 13.25 -0.75
CA ILE A 62 -8.76 11.90 -0.58
C ILE A 62 -9.22 11.70 0.87
N LYS A 63 -8.39 12.09 1.83
CA LYS A 63 -8.74 12.00 3.26
C LYS A 63 -9.98 12.84 3.62
N ALA A 64 -10.14 14.01 3.02
CA ALA A 64 -11.30 14.86 3.24
C ALA A 64 -12.58 14.32 2.58
N LEU A 65 -12.46 13.60 1.46
CA LEU A 65 -13.58 12.95 0.75
C LEU A 65 -14.02 11.64 1.40
N ALA A 66 -13.08 10.92 2.02
CA ALA A 66 -13.35 9.62 2.62
C ALA A 66 -14.10 9.75 3.96
N PRO A 67 -14.90 8.74 4.34
CA PRO A 67 -15.52 8.68 5.67
C PRO A 67 -14.48 8.87 6.79
N ALA A 68 -14.91 9.53 7.88
CA ALA A 68 -14.02 9.78 9.02
C ALA A 68 -13.44 8.46 9.57
N GLY A 69 -12.13 8.43 9.79
CA GLY A 69 -11.41 7.24 10.26
C GLY A 69 -10.97 6.27 9.16
N THR A 70 -11.24 6.57 7.89
CA THR A 70 -10.73 5.75 6.78
C THR A 70 -9.20 5.72 6.77
N TYR A 71 -8.64 4.54 6.53
CA TYR A 71 -7.20 4.34 6.41
C TYR A 71 -6.71 4.76 5.04
N ILE A 72 -5.80 5.74 4.99
CA ILE A 72 -5.27 6.32 3.75
C ILE A 72 -3.85 5.85 3.50
N VAL A 73 -3.61 5.31 2.31
CA VAL A 73 -2.28 4.89 1.84
C VAL A 73 -1.76 5.93 0.84
N ALA A 74 -0.50 6.34 1.01
CA ALA A 74 0.23 7.14 0.03
C ALA A 74 1.16 6.24 -0.77
N ASP A 75 0.83 5.97 -2.04
CA ASP A 75 1.67 5.16 -2.93
C ASP A 75 2.71 6.04 -3.64
N ASN A 76 3.66 6.56 -2.86
CA ASN A 76 4.74 7.43 -3.38
C ASN A 76 5.92 6.66 -3.97
N LYS A 77 6.00 5.33 -3.76
CA LYS A 77 7.08 4.46 -4.27
C LYS A 77 8.47 5.04 -4.01
N CYS A 78 8.72 5.38 -2.73
CA CYS A 78 10.01 5.91 -2.29
C CYS A 78 11.17 5.01 -2.74
N THR A 79 12.23 5.62 -3.28
CA THR A 79 13.46 4.93 -3.70
C THR A 79 14.71 5.62 -3.19
N ASP A 80 14.56 6.84 -2.66
CA ASP A 80 15.62 7.66 -2.07
C ASP A 80 14.98 8.75 -1.18
N LEU A 81 15.77 9.49 -0.41
CA LEU A 81 15.32 10.58 0.47
C LEU A 81 14.19 10.17 1.44
N ALA A 82 14.23 8.95 1.94
CA ALA A 82 13.15 8.32 2.71
C ALA A 82 12.63 9.19 3.87
N ALA A 83 13.52 9.82 4.64
CA ALA A 83 13.11 10.67 5.76
C ALA A 83 12.21 11.83 5.32
N ARG A 84 12.58 12.50 4.23
CA ARG A 84 11.84 13.65 3.68
C ARG A 84 10.49 13.20 3.08
N GLU A 85 10.50 12.12 2.30
CA GLU A 85 9.29 11.63 1.65
C GLU A 85 8.27 11.11 2.68
N VAL A 86 8.70 10.35 3.68
CA VAL A 86 7.82 9.87 4.76
C VAL A 86 7.21 11.03 5.53
N GLU A 87 8.01 12.05 5.89
CA GLU A 87 7.51 13.24 6.56
C GLU A 87 6.41 13.94 5.73
N MET A 88 6.62 14.11 4.43
CA MET A 88 5.64 14.73 3.54
C MET A 88 4.33 13.94 3.50
N MET A 89 4.39 12.61 3.35
CA MET A 89 3.19 11.76 3.30
C MET A 89 2.44 11.76 4.64
N ALA A 90 3.17 11.66 5.75
CA ALA A 90 2.60 11.66 7.10
C ALA A 90 1.90 13.00 7.43
N ASN A 91 2.54 14.13 7.08
CA ASN A 91 1.98 15.47 7.29
C ASN A 91 0.75 15.73 6.42
N ALA A 92 0.68 15.15 5.22
CA ALA A 92 -0.52 15.19 4.37
C ALA A 92 -1.68 14.34 4.93
N GLY A 93 -1.42 13.51 5.93
CA GLY A 93 -2.43 12.75 6.65
C GLY A 93 -2.53 11.28 6.26
N ALA A 94 -1.54 10.72 5.57
CA ALA A 94 -1.47 9.30 5.30
C ALA A 94 -1.36 8.47 6.59
N ASN A 95 -1.92 7.26 6.55
CA ASN A 95 -1.77 6.23 7.58
C ASN A 95 -0.64 5.25 7.23
N ALA A 96 -0.31 5.15 5.94
CA ALA A 96 0.81 4.37 5.42
C ALA A 96 1.46 5.05 4.22
N SER A 97 2.70 4.66 3.94
CA SER A 97 3.46 5.09 2.76
C SER A 97 4.14 3.88 2.12
N THR A 98 4.51 3.97 0.84
CA THR A 98 5.16 2.88 0.11
C THR A 98 6.61 3.19 -0.24
N CYS A 99 7.46 2.16 -0.20
CA CYS A 99 8.84 2.17 -0.68
C CYS A 99 9.04 0.97 -1.61
N LEU A 100 9.80 1.14 -2.69
CA LEU A 100 10.11 0.02 -3.57
C LEU A 100 11.15 -0.91 -2.97
N GLY A 101 10.91 -2.23 -3.05
CA GLY A 101 11.84 -3.26 -2.60
C GLY A 101 13.12 -3.37 -3.43
N VAL A 102 13.15 -2.73 -4.62
CA VAL A 102 14.35 -2.58 -5.46
C VAL A 102 15.22 -1.38 -5.07
N ALA A 103 14.78 -0.54 -4.12
CA ALA A 103 15.59 0.55 -3.59
C ALA A 103 16.82 0.02 -2.83
N PRO A 104 17.85 0.84 -2.60
CA PRO A 104 18.96 0.47 -1.72
C PRO A 104 18.45 0.04 -0.34
N ILE A 105 19.08 -0.97 0.27
CA ILE A 105 18.69 -1.49 1.59
C ILE A 105 18.72 -0.38 2.65
N GLU A 106 19.68 0.54 2.56
CA GLU A 106 19.80 1.71 3.42
C GLU A 106 18.58 2.62 3.33
N THR A 107 18.03 2.79 2.12
CA THR A 107 16.81 3.57 1.89
C THR A 107 15.60 2.87 2.51
N ILE A 108 15.47 1.56 2.32
CA ILE A 108 14.34 0.79 2.88
C ILE A 108 14.40 0.80 4.41
N ASP A 109 15.58 0.60 5.01
CA ASP A 109 15.77 0.68 6.47
C ASP A 109 15.40 2.06 7.02
N SER A 110 15.89 3.14 6.37
CA SER A 110 15.56 4.52 6.72
C SER A 110 14.05 4.79 6.59
N PHE A 111 13.43 4.31 5.50
CA PHE A 111 11.99 4.44 5.27
C PHE A 111 11.17 3.81 6.39
N ILE A 112 11.50 2.57 6.78
CA ILE A 112 10.79 1.87 7.87
C ILE A 112 10.96 2.61 9.19
N GLU A 113 12.18 3.09 9.49
CA GLU A 113 12.46 3.84 10.72
C GLU A 113 11.69 5.16 10.76
N GLU A 114 11.67 5.92 9.67
CA GLU A 114 10.93 7.18 9.60
C GLU A 114 9.41 6.96 9.69
N CYS A 115 8.86 5.92 9.04
CA CYS A 115 7.46 5.55 9.22
C CYS A 115 7.11 5.31 10.71
N GLN A 116 7.99 4.64 11.45
CA GLN A 116 7.81 4.44 12.90
C GLN A 116 7.82 5.77 13.66
N LYS A 117 8.74 6.69 13.36
CA LYS A 117 8.83 8.02 14.00
C LYS A 117 7.56 8.84 13.76
N PHE A 118 7.04 8.84 12.54
CA PHE A 118 5.82 9.56 12.17
C PHE A 118 4.52 8.81 12.51
N ASN A 119 4.64 7.63 13.12
CA ASN A 119 3.51 6.79 13.52
C ASN A 119 2.57 6.46 12.34
N ILE A 120 3.15 6.11 11.18
CA ILE A 120 2.45 5.54 10.02
C ILE A 120 2.99 4.15 9.73
N ASP A 121 2.22 3.33 8.99
CA ASP A 121 2.66 2.00 8.61
C ASP A 121 3.59 2.06 7.37
N SER A 122 4.66 1.26 7.40
CA SER A 122 5.57 1.08 6.27
C SER A 122 5.10 -0.06 5.38
N MET A 123 4.95 0.21 4.07
CA MET A 123 4.64 -0.79 3.05
C MET A 123 5.80 -0.90 2.07
N VAL A 124 6.42 -2.08 1.96
CA VAL A 124 7.47 -2.34 0.97
C VAL A 124 6.90 -3.08 -0.21
N ASP A 125 6.88 -2.40 -1.36
CA ASP A 125 6.36 -2.89 -2.63
C ASP A 125 7.45 -3.67 -3.36
N MET A 126 7.25 -4.98 -3.51
CA MET A 126 8.19 -5.91 -4.13
C MET A 126 8.02 -6.01 -5.66
N MET A 127 7.51 -4.95 -6.30
CA MET A 127 7.46 -4.88 -7.77
C MET A 127 8.87 -5.06 -8.34
N ASN A 128 9.00 -5.95 -9.34
CA ASN A 128 10.28 -6.31 -9.97
C ASN A 128 11.33 -6.91 -9.00
N VAL A 129 10.93 -7.41 -7.84
CA VAL A 129 11.78 -8.17 -6.91
C VAL A 129 11.55 -9.66 -7.13
N GLU A 130 12.60 -10.40 -7.44
CA GLU A 130 12.52 -11.84 -7.68
C GLU A 130 12.15 -12.62 -6.40
N SER A 131 12.77 -12.26 -5.27
CA SER A 131 12.52 -12.89 -3.97
C SER A 131 12.37 -11.84 -2.87
N ALA A 132 11.14 -11.67 -2.40
CA ALA A 132 10.86 -10.78 -1.27
C ALA A 132 11.60 -11.22 0.00
N LEU A 133 11.75 -12.52 0.23
CA LEU A 133 12.51 -13.07 1.37
C LEU A 133 13.97 -12.62 1.38
N GLU A 134 14.64 -12.56 0.23
CA GLU A 134 16.03 -12.13 0.17
C GLU A 134 16.20 -10.64 0.46
N VAL A 135 15.20 -9.82 0.15
CA VAL A 135 15.18 -8.42 0.58
C VAL A 135 14.98 -8.34 2.10
N LEU A 136 13.96 -9.02 2.63
CA LEU A 136 13.61 -8.98 4.06
C LEU A 136 14.74 -9.45 4.97
N LYS A 137 15.53 -10.46 4.55
CA LYS A 137 16.70 -10.94 5.29
C LYS A 137 17.80 -9.89 5.49
N LYS A 138 17.87 -8.89 4.59
CA LYS A 138 18.90 -7.85 4.63
C LYS A 138 18.51 -6.64 5.46
N LEU A 139 17.23 -6.50 5.79
CA LEU A 139 16.70 -5.37 6.54
C LEU A 139 17.02 -5.47 8.04
N LYS A 140 17.30 -4.33 8.67
CA LYS A 140 17.50 -4.21 10.12
C LYS A 140 16.17 -4.32 10.89
N LYS A 141 15.08 -3.84 10.27
CA LYS A 141 13.72 -3.90 10.82
C LYS A 141 12.75 -4.34 9.72
N LEU A 142 11.72 -5.07 10.12
CA LEU A 142 10.69 -5.49 9.18
C LEU A 142 9.67 -4.36 8.92
N PRO A 143 9.16 -4.24 7.69
CA PRO A 143 8.04 -3.35 7.41
C PRO A 143 6.74 -3.89 8.04
N ASN A 144 5.72 -3.03 8.16
CA ASN A 144 4.39 -3.47 8.57
C ASN A 144 3.71 -4.34 7.51
N VAL A 145 3.93 -4.01 6.23
CA VAL A 145 3.33 -4.71 5.08
C VAL A 145 4.40 -4.99 4.03
N VAL A 146 4.38 -6.20 3.49
CA VAL A 146 5.11 -6.61 2.29
C VAL A 146 4.10 -6.77 1.16
N MET A 147 4.27 -6.04 0.07
CA MET A 147 3.35 -6.08 -1.08
C MET A 147 3.97 -6.88 -2.23
N LEU A 148 3.38 -8.01 -2.57
CA LEU A 148 3.71 -8.76 -3.79
C LEU A 148 2.96 -8.14 -4.96
N HIS A 149 3.69 -7.57 -5.90
CA HIS A 149 3.12 -6.70 -6.92
C HIS A 149 3.58 -7.10 -8.32
N ARG A 150 2.61 -7.32 -9.21
CA ARG A 150 2.83 -7.37 -10.65
C ARG A 150 2.41 -6.01 -11.23
N GLY A 151 3.36 -5.29 -11.80
CA GLY A 151 3.13 -3.96 -12.36
C GLY A 151 2.16 -3.97 -13.55
N VAL A 152 1.55 -2.82 -13.84
CA VAL A 152 0.60 -2.67 -14.98
C VAL A 152 1.30 -2.99 -16.30
N ASP A 153 2.47 -2.42 -16.55
CA ASP A 153 3.23 -2.69 -17.77
C ASP A 153 3.64 -4.18 -17.89
N GLU A 154 3.99 -4.82 -16.76
CA GLU A 154 4.26 -6.26 -16.75
C GLU A 154 3.02 -7.07 -17.14
N THR A 155 1.83 -6.65 -16.72
CA THR A 155 0.58 -7.32 -17.09
C THR A 155 0.27 -7.18 -18.57
N GLU A 156 0.51 -5.98 -19.14
CA GLU A 156 0.23 -5.68 -20.54
C GLU A 156 1.23 -6.32 -21.52
N PHE A 157 2.53 -6.29 -21.15
CA PHE A 157 3.61 -6.70 -22.05
C PHE A 157 4.23 -8.07 -21.75
N SER A 158 3.89 -8.70 -20.64
CA SER A 158 4.43 -10.00 -20.21
C SER A 158 3.36 -10.86 -19.56
N THR A 159 2.47 -11.45 -20.39
CA THR A 159 1.35 -12.29 -19.94
C THR A 159 1.80 -13.56 -19.19
N GLU A 160 3.06 -13.97 -19.33
CA GLU A 160 3.62 -15.14 -18.66
C GLU A 160 4.01 -14.85 -17.20
N LYS A 161 4.28 -13.59 -16.83
CA LYS A 161 4.60 -13.20 -15.47
C LYS A 161 3.32 -13.25 -14.61
N GLN A 162 3.34 -14.09 -13.60
CA GLN A 162 2.24 -14.22 -12.65
C GLN A 162 2.62 -13.62 -11.30
N ILE A 163 1.58 -13.22 -10.54
CA ILE A 163 1.77 -12.83 -9.14
C ILE A 163 2.36 -14.04 -8.38
N PRO A 164 3.46 -13.86 -7.64
CA PRO A 164 4.14 -14.97 -6.97
C PRO A 164 3.43 -15.37 -5.67
N PHE A 165 2.20 -15.89 -5.76
CA PHE A 165 1.39 -16.27 -4.59
C PHE A 165 2.10 -17.24 -3.63
N TYR A 166 3.03 -18.07 -4.13
CA TYR A 166 3.81 -19.00 -3.31
C TYR A 166 4.68 -18.29 -2.26
N GLN A 167 5.10 -17.05 -2.54
CA GLN A 167 5.90 -16.25 -1.62
C GLN A 167 5.10 -15.81 -0.38
N ILE A 168 3.76 -15.74 -0.44
CA ILE A 168 2.93 -15.37 0.71
C ILE A 168 3.21 -16.31 1.89
N LYS A 169 3.13 -17.63 1.64
CA LYS A 169 3.39 -18.64 2.68
C LYS A 169 4.84 -18.60 3.16
N GLN A 170 5.78 -18.35 2.27
CA GLN A 170 7.20 -18.23 2.64
C GLN A 170 7.44 -17.02 3.54
N ILE A 171 6.87 -15.85 3.21
CA ILE A 171 7.00 -14.65 4.01
C ILE A 171 6.36 -14.85 5.39
N LYS A 172 5.10 -15.27 5.42
CA LYS A 172 4.34 -15.43 6.68
C LYS A 172 4.88 -16.57 7.56
N GLY A 173 5.53 -17.57 6.97
CA GLY A 173 6.20 -18.64 7.72
C GLY A 173 7.50 -18.21 8.41
N ASN A 174 8.14 -17.14 7.93
CA ASN A 174 9.39 -16.63 8.49
C ASN A 174 9.24 -15.34 9.29
N TYR A 175 8.23 -14.51 8.97
CA TYR A 175 8.09 -13.17 9.52
C TYR A 175 6.65 -12.85 9.91
N ASP A 176 6.51 -12.13 11.01
CA ASP A 176 5.22 -11.61 11.50
C ASP A 176 4.90 -10.24 10.86
N VAL A 177 4.62 -10.26 9.56
CA VAL A 177 4.25 -9.09 8.74
C VAL A 177 2.91 -9.34 8.03
N LEU A 178 2.23 -8.28 7.64
CA LEU A 178 1.08 -8.38 6.75
C LEU A 178 1.56 -8.54 5.30
N VAL A 179 0.85 -9.33 4.51
CA VAL A 179 1.15 -9.50 3.09
C VAL A 179 0.01 -8.94 2.23
N ALA A 180 0.36 -7.97 1.39
CA ALA A 180 -0.53 -7.42 0.37
C ALA A 180 -0.23 -8.05 -1.00
N VAL A 181 -1.24 -8.10 -1.85
CA VAL A 181 -1.13 -8.53 -3.24
C VAL A 181 -1.70 -7.45 -4.15
N ALA A 182 -0.94 -7.02 -5.15
CA ALA A 182 -1.31 -6.02 -6.15
C ALA A 182 -1.08 -6.51 -7.58
N GLY A 183 -1.79 -5.91 -8.54
CA GLY A 183 -1.67 -6.25 -9.96
C GLY A 183 -2.53 -7.44 -10.39
N GLY A 184 -3.53 -7.82 -9.60
CA GLY A 184 -4.59 -8.74 -10.00
C GLY A 184 -5.73 -7.97 -10.64
N ASP A 185 -6.03 -8.26 -11.93
CA ASP A 185 -7.01 -7.50 -12.71
C ASP A 185 -8.41 -8.13 -12.70
N THR A 186 -8.59 -9.25 -12.02
CA THR A 186 -9.83 -9.99 -12.00
C THR A 186 -10.27 -10.40 -10.60
N ILE A 187 -11.59 -10.56 -10.41
CA ILE A 187 -12.16 -11.12 -9.17
C ILE A 187 -11.51 -12.47 -8.83
N ARG A 188 -11.21 -13.28 -9.84
CA ARG A 188 -10.57 -14.59 -9.65
C ARG A 188 -9.16 -14.48 -9.05
N GLU A 189 -8.37 -13.51 -9.48
CA GLU A 189 -7.04 -13.26 -8.92
C GLU A 189 -7.12 -12.73 -7.49
N ALA A 190 -8.08 -11.85 -7.20
CA ALA A 190 -8.36 -11.41 -5.84
C ALA A 190 -8.74 -12.58 -4.93
N GLN A 191 -9.62 -13.47 -5.38
CA GLN A 191 -9.98 -14.70 -4.66
C GLN A 191 -8.78 -15.61 -4.45
N ARG A 192 -7.90 -15.77 -5.45
CA ARG A 192 -6.65 -16.55 -5.33
C ARG A 192 -5.71 -15.94 -4.29
N ALA A 193 -5.59 -14.60 -4.23
CA ALA A 193 -4.79 -13.93 -3.21
C ALA A 193 -5.29 -14.27 -1.81
N VAL A 194 -6.60 -14.13 -1.57
CA VAL A 194 -7.23 -14.46 -0.28
C VAL A 194 -7.06 -15.94 0.06
N PHE A 195 -7.27 -16.83 -0.92
CA PHE A 195 -7.09 -18.29 -0.73
C PHE A 195 -5.65 -18.65 -0.35
N ASN A 196 -4.66 -17.92 -0.86
CA ASN A 196 -3.25 -18.07 -0.49
C ASN A 196 -2.85 -17.31 0.78
N ASP A 197 -3.85 -16.82 1.54
CA ASP A 197 -3.67 -16.14 2.83
C ASP A 197 -3.06 -14.74 2.75
N ALA A 198 -3.24 -14.00 1.64
CA ALA A 198 -2.99 -12.56 1.61
C ALA A 198 -3.86 -11.85 2.65
N ASP A 199 -3.29 -10.84 3.30
CA ASP A 199 -4.01 -10.02 4.29
C ASP A 199 -4.68 -8.81 3.66
N ILE A 200 -4.10 -8.31 2.57
CA ILE A 200 -4.58 -7.13 1.82
C ILE A 200 -4.62 -7.48 0.34
N VAL A 201 -5.72 -7.16 -0.33
CA VAL A 201 -5.85 -7.27 -1.78
C VAL A 201 -6.04 -5.89 -2.37
N VAL A 202 -5.13 -5.48 -3.23
CA VAL A 202 -5.19 -4.20 -3.94
C VAL A 202 -6.04 -4.38 -5.20
N VAL A 203 -7.01 -3.50 -5.38
CA VAL A 203 -7.90 -3.46 -6.54
C VAL A 203 -7.85 -2.09 -7.20
N TRP A 204 -7.98 -2.09 -8.52
CA TRP A 204 -8.00 -0.89 -9.34
C TRP A 204 -9.06 -1.05 -10.43
N LYS A 205 -9.31 -0.01 -11.18
CA LYS A 205 -10.08 0.15 -12.44
C LYS A 205 -11.17 -0.91 -12.74
N ASN A 206 -10.79 -2.16 -12.99
CA ASN A 206 -11.72 -3.23 -13.40
C ASN A 206 -12.68 -3.70 -12.30
N PHE A 207 -12.48 -3.28 -11.05
CA PHE A 207 -13.34 -3.65 -9.93
C PHE A 207 -14.47 -2.65 -9.67
N TYR A 208 -14.36 -1.42 -10.17
CA TYR A 208 -15.34 -0.38 -9.92
C TYR A 208 -15.85 0.32 -11.22
N GLN A 209 -15.39 -0.12 -12.39
CA GLN A 209 -15.88 0.36 -13.69
C GLN A 209 -16.76 -0.69 -14.43
N SER A 210 -17.18 -1.75 -13.72
CA SER A 210 -18.06 -2.80 -14.29
C SER A 210 -19.51 -2.52 -14.05
#